data_800944e37201d17ba594aca37f33c272
#
_entry.id   800944e37201d17ba594aca37f33c272
#
_cell.length_a   1.000
_cell.length_b   1.000
_cell.length_c   1.000
_cell.angle_alpha   90.00
_cell.angle_beta   90.00
_cell.angle_gamma   90.00
#
_symmetry.space_group_name_H-M   'P 1'
#
loop_
_entity.id
_entity.type
_entity.pdbx_description
1 polymer ?
#
loop_
_entity_poly.entity_id
_entity_poly.type
_entity_poly.pdbx_seq_one_letter_code
_entity_poly.pdbx_strand_id
1 'polypeptide(L)'
;MSAALLAAAFGDDPGRWPLPAAASPHDRWLRAVAAGGQGRYGSATADLATLRRDVHSGPVASLGHSTQASFLRQLGGHARARPWDGRALALAASDPEACVDALLGLAADALGMGRFAASAALLDRAKEPLDGSSAPARLPVRWQWVAAELAMARGDGTEAVRHAERAVELAAGCPSARHRVKTQVVYAAALCSAGRIDEARAVADDALSATATLGLVPLQWALASLLGDIVGDPARADQLTAIRDACAQAVRRAGGVWCR
;
A
#
# COMPACT_ATOMS: atom_id res chain seq x y z
N MET A 1 -5.55 0.66 -23.06
CA MET A 1 -5.42 0.20 -21.66
C MET A 1 -6.06 -1.17 -21.53
N SER A 2 -5.34 -2.16 -21.00
CA SER A 2 -5.82 -3.52 -20.80
C SER A 2 -6.80 -3.60 -19.63
N ALA A 3 -8.06 -3.97 -19.88
CA ALA A 3 -9.07 -4.12 -18.82
C ALA A 3 -8.64 -5.18 -17.77
N ALA A 4 -8.00 -6.26 -18.20
CA ALA A 4 -7.52 -7.31 -17.30
C ALA A 4 -6.37 -6.84 -16.39
N LEU A 5 -5.46 -5.99 -16.89
CA LEU A 5 -4.41 -5.38 -16.05
C LEU A 5 -4.99 -4.35 -15.09
N LEU A 6 -5.98 -3.59 -15.52
CA LEU A 6 -6.67 -2.65 -14.64
C LEU A 6 -7.42 -3.40 -13.51
N ALA A 7 -8.13 -4.49 -13.84
CA ALA A 7 -8.82 -5.32 -12.85
C ALA A 7 -7.84 -5.92 -11.83
N ALA A 8 -6.67 -6.38 -12.28
CA ALA A 8 -5.64 -6.92 -11.40
C ALA A 8 -4.94 -5.85 -10.52
N ALA A 9 -4.71 -4.65 -11.05
CA ALA A 9 -4.02 -3.59 -10.33
C ALA A 9 -4.94 -2.83 -9.37
N PHE A 10 -6.14 -2.43 -9.85
CA PHE A 10 -7.06 -1.51 -9.18
C PHE A 10 -8.54 -1.93 -9.26
N GLY A 11 -8.83 -3.18 -9.60
CA GLY A 11 -10.17 -3.74 -9.65
C GLY A 11 -10.36 -4.88 -8.65
N ASP A 12 -11.20 -5.83 -9.04
CA ASP A 12 -11.69 -6.94 -8.22
C ASP A 12 -10.94 -8.26 -8.40
N ASP A 13 -9.93 -8.31 -9.31
CA ASP A 13 -9.14 -9.52 -9.60
C ASP A 13 -7.64 -9.35 -9.26
N PRO A 14 -7.29 -8.93 -8.01
CA PRO A 14 -5.91 -8.65 -7.65
C PRO A 14 -5.01 -9.89 -7.59
N GLY A 15 -5.60 -11.09 -7.54
CA GLY A 15 -4.89 -12.38 -7.51
C GLY A 15 -4.54 -12.94 -8.89
N ARG A 16 -4.98 -12.30 -9.97
CA ARG A 16 -4.76 -12.79 -11.35
C ARG A 16 -3.29 -13.07 -11.62
N TRP A 17 -3.00 -14.31 -11.98
CA TRP A 17 -1.67 -14.75 -12.43
C TRP A 17 -1.79 -15.96 -13.38
N PRO A 18 -1.03 -16.00 -14.50
CA PRO A 18 -0.11 -14.99 -14.99
C PRO A 18 -0.80 -13.71 -15.46
N LEU A 19 -0.07 -12.60 -15.39
CA LEU A 19 -0.56 -11.31 -15.88
C LEU A 19 -0.41 -11.23 -17.41
N PRO A 20 -1.37 -10.62 -18.13
CA PRO A 20 -1.28 -10.38 -19.56
C PRO A 20 -0.03 -9.58 -19.96
N ALA A 21 0.38 -9.70 -21.23
CA ALA A 21 1.43 -8.86 -21.78
C ALA A 21 1.00 -7.38 -21.78
N ALA A 22 1.97 -6.51 -21.50
CA ALA A 22 1.74 -5.05 -21.54
C ALA A 22 1.91 -4.54 -22.98
N ALA A 23 0.89 -3.86 -23.49
CA ALA A 23 0.89 -3.27 -24.85
C ALA A 23 1.33 -1.80 -24.88
N SER A 24 1.37 -1.14 -23.71
CA SER A 24 1.74 0.27 -23.56
C SER A 24 2.56 0.52 -22.29
N PRO A 25 3.23 1.68 -22.14
CA PRO A 25 3.88 2.07 -20.90
C PRO A 25 2.92 2.07 -19.69
N HIS A 26 1.69 2.53 -19.87
CA HIS A 26 0.66 2.51 -18.83
C HIS A 26 0.26 1.08 -18.45
N ASP A 27 0.07 0.17 -19.42
CA ASP A 27 -0.20 -1.24 -19.13
C ASP A 27 0.97 -1.90 -18.38
N ARG A 28 2.21 -1.51 -18.67
CA ARG A 28 3.41 -1.99 -17.97
C ARG A 28 3.43 -1.54 -16.51
N TRP A 29 3.06 -0.29 -16.26
CA TRP A 29 2.87 0.21 -14.90
C TRP A 29 1.78 -0.56 -14.15
N LEU A 30 0.60 -0.76 -14.75
CA LEU A 30 -0.47 -1.56 -14.14
C LEU A 30 -0.01 -2.98 -13.81
N ARG A 31 0.74 -3.61 -14.71
CA ARG A 31 1.30 -4.95 -14.50
C ARG A 31 2.27 -4.98 -13.32
N ALA A 32 3.12 -3.99 -13.18
CA ALA A 32 4.02 -3.84 -12.03
C ALA A 32 3.24 -3.65 -10.72
N VAL A 33 2.20 -2.81 -10.71
CA VAL A 33 1.32 -2.59 -9.55
C VAL A 33 0.63 -3.88 -9.12
N ALA A 34 0.08 -4.66 -10.08
CA ALA A 34 -0.59 -5.93 -9.81
C ALA A 34 0.39 -6.97 -9.24
N ALA A 35 1.55 -7.15 -9.88
CA ALA A 35 2.58 -8.09 -9.42
C ALA A 35 3.11 -7.74 -8.02
N GLY A 36 3.35 -6.44 -7.75
CA GLY A 36 3.79 -5.97 -6.44
C GLY A 36 2.73 -6.18 -5.35
N GLY A 37 1.44 -6.00 -5.67
CA GLY A 37 0.33 -6.29 -4.77
C GLY A 37 0.26 -7.75 -4.33
N GLN A 38 0.73 -8.67 -5.18
CA GLN A 38 0.84 -10.10 -4.91
C GLN A 38 2.17 -10.51 -4.22
N GLY A 39 3.07 -9.54 -3.97
CA GLY A 39 4.40 -9.83 -3.43
C GLY A 39 5.42 -10.32 -4.46
N ARG A 40 5.12 -10.28 -5.76
CA ARG A 40 5.98 -10.71 -6.87
C ARG A 40 6.94 -9.59 -7.30
N TYR A 41 7.76 -9.14 -6.35
CA TYR A 41 8.59 -7.95 -6.51
C TYR A 41 9.64 -8.05 -7.62
N GLY A 42 10.18 -9.24 -7.91
CA GLY A 42 11.11 -9.44 -9.03
C GLY A 42 10.45 -9.14 -10.38
N SER A 43 9.26 -9.68 -10.63
CA SER A 43 8.49 -9.39 -11.85
C SER A 43 8.08 -7.92 -11.92
N ALA A 44 7.60 -7.35 -10.80
CA ALA A 44 7.19 -5.96 -10.73
C ALA A 44 8.37 -5.01 -11.02
N THR A 45 9.54 -5.27 -10.42
CA THR A 45 10.74 -4.45 -10.61
C THR A 45 11.29 -4.55 -12.04
N ALA A 46 11.19 -5.73 -12.68
CA ALA A 46 11.57 -5.90 -14.08
C ALA A 46 10.70 -5.04 -15.02
N ASP A 47 9.38 -5.01 -14.78
CA ASP A 47 8.46 -4.15 -15.52
C ASP A 47 8.79 -2.66 -15.31
N LEU A 48 9.02 -2.24 -14.07
CA LEU A 48 9.40 -0.85 -13.78
C LEU A 48 10.77 -0.48 -14.36
N ALA A 49 11.73 -1.41 -14.40
CA ALA A 49 13.02 -1.18 -15.04
C ALA A 49 12.88 -0.96 -16.55
N THR A 50 12.02 -1.74 -17.21
CA THR A 50 11.70 -1.54 -18.62
C THR A 50 10.96 -0.22 -18.83
N LEU A 51 9.97 0.10 -18.01
CA LEU A 51 9.24 1.36 -18.09
C LEU A 51 10.18 2.59 -18.02
N ARG A 52 11.15 2.58 -17.08
CA ARG A 52 12.13 3.67 -16.95
C ARG A 52 13.09 3.82 -18.13
N ARG A 53 13.34 2.74 -18.90
CA ARG A 53 14.12 2.82 -20.14
C ARG A 53 13.33 3.45 -21.28
N ASP A 54 12.01 3.21 -21.27
CA ASP A 54 11.13 3.61 -22.37
C ASP A 54 10.50 5.00 -22.16
N VAL A 55 10.33 5.41 -20.88
CA VAL A 55 9.62 6.65 -20.51
C VAL A 55 10.42 7.43 -19.46
N HIS A 56 10.86 8.64 -19.82
CA HIS A 56 11.77 9.45 -19.00
C HIS A 56 11.11 10.63 -18.29
N SER A 57 9.85 10.98 -18.65
CA SER A 57 9.14 12.14 -18.10
C SER A 57 7.63 11.92 -18.13
N GLY A 58 6.89 12.80 -17.43
CA GLY A 58 5.44 12.82 -17.38
C GLY A 58 4.83 11.85 -16.37
N PRO A 59 3.47 11.79 -16.29
CA PRO A 59 2.75 11.11 -15.23
C PRO A 59 3.09 9.63 -15.09
N VAL A 60 3.20 8.89 -16.20
CA VAL A 60 3.50 7.44 -16.16
C VAL A 60 4.90 7.17 -15.63
N ALA A 61 5.89 8.02 -15.95
CA ALA A 61 7.24 7.93 -15.38
C ALA A 61 7.18 8.18 -13.87
N SER A 62 6.46 9.22 -13.44
CA SER A 62 6.23 9.54 -12.03
C SER A 62 5.61 8.36 -11.28
N LEU A 63 4.48 7.84 -11.75
CA LEU A 63 3.79 6.69 -11.17
C LEU A 63 4.68 5.45 -11.08
N GLY A 64 5.54 5.23 -12.09
CA GLY A 64 6.54 4.15 -12.06
C GLY A 64 7.56 4.30 -10.94
N HIS A 65 8.04 5.52 -10.68
CA HIS A 65 8.96 5.82 -9.59
C HIS A 65 8.28 5.67 -8.22
N SER A 66 7.06 6.20 -8.05
CA SER A 66 6.29 6.07 -6.82
C SER A 66 5.93 4.62 -6.50
N THR A 67 5.63 3.81 -7.53
CA THR A 67 5.39 2.38 -7.37
C THR A 67 6.67 1.65 -6.91
N GLN A 68 7.84 1.98 -7.45
CA GLN A 68 9.11 1.44 -6.97
C GLN A 68 9.37 1.78 -5.49
N ALA A 69 9.10 3.03 -5.10
CA ALA A 69 9.18 3.47 -3.70
C ALA A 69 8.25 2.65 -2.81
N SER A 70 7.01 2.42 -3.24
CA SER A 70 6.04 1.65 -2.45
C SER A 70 6.49 0.22 -2.17
N PHE A 71 7.22 -0.43 -3.09
CA PHE A 71 7.78 -1.76 -2.87
C PHE A 71 8.89 -1.74 -1.80
N LEU A 72 9.76 -0.74 -1.85
CA LEU A 72 10.80 -0.56 -0.84
C LEU A 72 10.18 -0.31 0.55
N ARG A 73 9.14 0.51 0.63
CA ARG A 73 8.39 0.82 1.85
C ARG A 73 7.72 -0.41 2.46
N GLN A 74 7.04 -1.21 1.63
CA GLN A 74 6.41 -2.46 2.05
C GLN A 74 7.41 -3.47 2.64
N LEU A 75 8.68 -3.35 2.26
CA LEU A 75 9.78 -4.19 2.74
C LEU A 75 10.61 -3.50 3.86
N GLY A 76 10.12 -2.40 4.45
CA GLY A 76 10.75 -1.68 5.55
C GLY A 76 11.79 -0.64 5.14
N GLY A 77 12.02 -0.44 3.84
CA GLY A 77 13.09 0.42 3.32
C GLY A 77 12.71 1.88 3.10
N HIS A 78 12.10 2.57 4.08
CA HIS A 78 11.62 3.96 3.95
C HIS A 78 12.70 4.95 3.50
N ALA A 79 13.90 4.88 4.08
CA ALA A 79 15.01 5.76 3.69
C ALA A 79 15.43 5.55 2.22
N ARG A 80 15.33 4.30 1.72
CA ARG A 80 15.63 3.95 0.33
C ARG A 80 14.47 4.29 -0.62
N ALA A 81 13.24 4.32 -0.14
CA ALA A 81 12.05 4.70 -0.90
C ALA A 81 12.01 6.19 -1.21
N ARG A 82 12.40 7.02 -0.23
CA ARG A 82 12.30 8.49 -0.31
C ARG A 82 12.92 9.14 -1.56
N PRO A 83 14.12 8.78 -2.04
CA PRO A 83 14.65 9.33 -3.31
C PRO A 83 13.78 9.00 -4.53
N TRP A 84 13.12 7.84 -4.53
CA TRP A 84 12.22 7.43 -5.61
C TRP A 84 10.95 8.27 -5.63
N ASP A 85 10.31 8.50 -4.46
CA ASP A 85 9.14 9.38 -4.38
C ASP A 85 9.52 10.84 -4.63
N GLY A 86 10.70 11.30 -4.22
CA GLY A 86 11.22 12.62 -4.60
C GLY A 86 11.36 12.78 -6.11
N ARG A 87 11.89 11.76 -6.80
CA ARG A 87 11.95 11.74 -8.26
C ARG A 87 10.56 11.69 -8.89
N ALA A 88 9.64 10.91 -8.33
CA ALA A 88 8.27 10.84 -8.78
C ALA A 88 7.62 12.22 -8.75
N LEU A 89 7.72 12.94 -7.63
CA LEU A 89 7.17 14.29 -7.48
C LEU A 89 7.73 15.26 -8.53
N ALA A 90 9.03 15.20 -8.80
CA ALA A 90 9.67 16.03 -9.84
C ALA A 90 9.16 15.72 -11.26
N LEU A 91 8.71 14.49 -11.51
CA LEU A 91 8.22 14.04 -12.82
C LEU A 91 6.70 14.15 -12.97
N ALA A 92 5.97 14.41 -11.89
CA ALA A 92 4.50 14.43 -11.88
C ALA A 92 3.92 15.57 -12.72
N ALA A 93 4.68 16.63 -12.97
CA ALA A 93 4.21 17.86 -13.64
C ALA A 93 2.94 18.40 -12.96
N SER A 94 1.88 18.64 -13.72
CA SER A 94 0.58 19.09 -13.23
C SER A 94 -0.45 17.95 -13.13
N ASP A 95 -0.04 16.69 -13.25
CA ASP A 95 -0.96 15.56 -13.15
C ASP A 95 -1.32 15.31 -11.68
N PRO A 96 -2.62 15.44 -11.30
CA PRO A 96 -3.02 15.32 -9.91
C PRO A 96 -2.79 13.94 -9.32
N GLU A 97 -3.01 12.86 -10.10
CA GLU A 97 -2.81 11.50 -9.63
C GLU A 97 -1.35 11.25 -9.28
N ALA A 98 -0.44 11.60 -10.19
CA ALA A 98 0.99 11.41 -10.01
C ALA A 98 1.54 12.28 -8.86
N CYS A 99 1.08 13.52 -8.75
CA CYS A 99 1.48 14.45 -7.69
C CYS A 99 1.05 13.94 -6.30
N VAL A 100 -0.23 13.57 -6.16
CA VAL A 100 -0.76 13.05 -4.88
C VAL A 100 -0.09 11.73 -4.51
N ASP A 101 0.08 10.79 -5.46
CA ASP A 101 0.76 9.52 -5.18
C ASP A 101 2.18 9.74 -4.64
N ALA A 102 2.94 10.66 -5.24
CA ALA A 102 4.30 10.98 -4.81
C ALA A 102 4.33 11.67 -3.43
N LEU A 103 3.42 12.63 -3.18
CA LEU A 103 3.32 13.32 -1.89
C LEU A 103 2.94 12.35 -0.75
N LEU A 104 1.98 11.45 -0.99
CA LEU A 104 1.61 10.42 -0.02
C LEU A 104 2.74 9.42 0.22
N GLY A 105 3.51 9.09 -0.82
CA GLY A 105 4.71 8.29 -0.69
C GLY A 105 5.76 8.95 0.19
N LEU A 106 6.09 10.22 -0.07
CA LEU A 106 7.02 11.01 0.75
C LEU A 106 6.55 11.18 2.19
N ALA A 107 5.22 11.33 2.41
CA ALA A 107 4.63 11.41 3.76
C ALA A 107 4.83 10.09 4.53
N ALA A 108 4.56 8.95 3.89
CA ALA A 108 4.77 7.64 4.48
C ALA A 108 6.25 7.31 4.71
N ASP A 109 7.15 7.79 3.84
CA ASP A 109 8.60 7.67 4.05
C ASP A 109 9.08 8.50 5.24
N ALA A 110 8.59 9.75 5.36
CA ALA A 110 8.90 10.62 6.49
C ALA A 110 8.40 9.99 7.81
N LEU A 111 7.19 9.42 7.80
CA LEU A 111 6.61 8.68 8.92
C LEU A 111 7.50 7.51 9.34
N GLY A 112 7.84 6.62 8.40
CA GLY A 112 8.67 5.44 8.69
C GLY A 112 10.10 5.77 9.14
N MET A 113 10.56 7.02 8.94
CA MET A 113 11.82 7.55 9.46
C MET A 113 11.67 8.35 10.76
N GLY A 114 10.49 8.35 11.41
CA GLY A 114 10.21 9.11 12.63
C GLY A 114 10.09 10.63 12.42
N ARG A 115 9.99 11.12 11.18
CA ARG A 115 9.91 12.54 10.85
C ARG A 115 8.46 13.01 10.78
N PHE A 116 7.75 12.94 11.91
CA PHE A 116 6.29 13.14 11.98
C PHE A 116 5.82 14.53 11.52
N ALA A 117 6.57 15.59 11.83
CA ALA A 117 6.23 16.93 11.36
C ALA A 117 6.34 17.05 9.83
N ALA A 118 7.36 16.44 9.22
CA ALA A 118 7.51 16.41 7.78
C ALA A 118 6.40 15.58 7.11
N SER A 119 5.99 14.45 7.72
CA SER A 119 4.86 13.65 7.25
C SER A 119 3.58 14.47 7.23
N ALA A 120 3.26 15.19 8.32
CA ALA A 120 2.09 16.06 8.40
C ALA A 120 2.08 17.14 7.31
N ALA A 121 3.20 17.85 7.13
CA ALA A 121 3.31 18.89 6.11
C ALA A 121 3.14 18.34 4.68
N LEU A 122 3.58 17.12 4.40
CA LEU A 122 3.40 16.47 3.11
C LEU A 122 1.94 16.02 2.90
N LEU A 123 1.26 15.55 3.94
CA LEU A 123 -0.17 15.25 3.92
C LEU A 123 -0.99 16.51 3.65
N ASP A 124 -0.65 17.65 4.29
CA ASP A 124 -1.33 18.93 4.04
C ASP A 124 -1.14 19.41 2.60
N ARG A 125 0.05 19.28 2.05
CA ARG A 125 0.32 19.59 0.65
C ARG A 125 -0.45 18.70 -0.34
N ALA A 126 -0.77 17.47 0.04
CA ALA A 126 -1.53 16.56 -0.81
C ALA A 126 -3.03 16.89 -0.86
N LYS A 127 -3.57 17.68 0.06
CA LYS A 127 -5.00 18.06 0.11
C LYS A 127 -5.44 18.86 -1.10
N GLU A 128 -4.69 19.91 -1.46
CA GLU A 128 -5.06 20.80 -2.55
C GLU A 128 -5.29 20.06 -3.88
N PRO A 129 -4.34 19.23 -4.37
CA PRO A 129 -4.59 18.47 -5.59
C PRO A 129 -5.64 17.34 -5.42
N LEU A 130 -5.96 16.91 -4.19
CA LEU A 130 -7.05 15.97 -3.93
C LEU A 130 -8.42 16.64 -4.05
N ASP A 131 -8.59 17.83 -3.48
CA ASP A 131 -9.88 18.53 -3.37
C ASP A 131 -10.32 19.12 -4.72
N GLY A 132 -9.38 19.49 -5.58
CA GLY A 132 -9.63 20.16 -6.85
C GLY A 132 -9.77 19.26 -8.08
N SER A 133 -9.66 17.93 -7.94
CA SER A 133 -9.47 17.06 -9.09
C SER A 133 -10.45 15.89 -9.19
N SER A 134 -10.60 15.36 -10.42
CA SER A 134 -11.17 14.04 -10.70
C SER A 134 -10.20 12.90 -10.31
N ALA A 135 -9.51 13.04 -9.17
CA ALA A 135 -8.52 12.07 -8.72
C ALA A 135 -9.15 10.68 -8.52
N PRO A 136 -8.44 9.59 -8.85
CA PRO A 136 -8.94 8.24 -8.62
C PRO A 136 -9.36 8.01 -7.17
N ALA A 137 -10.51 7.35 -6.96
CA ALA A 137 -11.10 7.12 -5.63
C ALA A 137 -10.15 6.49 -4.60
N ARG A 138 -9.09 5.82 -5.05
CA ARG A 138 -8.07 5.24 -4.17
C ARG A 138 -7.20 6.28 -3.47
N LEU A 139 -7.05 7.49 -4.00
CA LEU A 139 -6.13 8.49 -3.45
C LEU A 139 -6.63 9.11 -2.14
N PRO A 140 -7.91 9.54 -2.01
CA PRO A 140 -8.46 9.93 -0.72
C PRO A 140 -8.36 8.82 0.33
N VAL A 141 -8.60 7.56 -0.06
CA VAL A 141 -8.43 6.41 0.83
C VAL A 141 -6.98 6.30 1.34
N ARG A 142 -6.01 6.41 0.44
CA ARG A 142 -4.57 6.36 0.79
C ARG A 142 -4.14 7.53 1.67
N TRP A 143 -4.71 8.70 1.45
CA TRP A 143 -4.46 9.87 2.33
C TRP A 143 -4.87 9.55 3.77
N GLN A 144 -6.06 8.99 3.94
CA GLN A 144 -6.56 8.59 5.27
C GLN A 144 -5.70 7.50 5.91
N TRP A 145 -5.14 6.55 5.14
CA TRP A 145 -4.24 5.55 5.70
C TRP A 145 -3.00 6.19 6.32
N VAL A 146 -2.32 7.09 5.58
CA VAL A 146 -1.10 7.72 6.07
C VAL A 146 -1.40 8.65 7.25
N ALA A 147 -2.56 9.32 7.26
CA ALA A 147 -3.01 10.13 8.39
C ALA A 147 -3.27 9.27 9.64
N ALA A 148 -3.94 8.11 9.50
CA ALA A 148 -4.15 7.17 10.58
C ALA A 148 -2.81 6.60 11.11
N GLU A 149 -1.91 6.19 10.21
CA GLU A 149 -0.59 5.68 10.57
C GLU A 149 0.25 6.76 11.29
N LEU A 150 0.14 8.04 10.91
CA LEU A 150 0.78 9.16 11.60
C LEU A 150 0.20 9.40 13.00
N ALA A 151 -1.12 9.31 13.15
CA ALA A 151 -1.79 9.44 14.45
C ALA A 151 -1.38 8.30 15.39
N MET A 152 -1.35 7.06 14.91
CA MET A 152 -0.83 5.90 15.67
C MET A 152 0.61 6.14 16.15
N ALA A 153 1.49 6.61 15.26
CA ALA A 153 2.90 6.87 15.59
C ALA A 153 3.10 8.01 16.60
N ARG A 154 2.11 8.90 16.72
CA ARG A 154 2.07 9.97 17.74
C ARG A 154 1.43 9.54 19.06
N GLY A 155 0.90 8.33 19.13
CA GLY A 155 0.18 7.82 20.30
C GLY A 155 -1.27 8.31 20.41
N ASP A 156 -1.82 8.90 19.36
CA ASP A 156 -3.20 9.34 19.30
C ASP A 156 -4.11 8.27 18.66
N GLY A 157 -4.46 7.27 19.46
CA GLY A 157 -5.31 6.17 19.01
C GLY A 157 -6.71 6.61 18.60
N THR A 158 -7.27 7.65 19.24
CA THR A 158 -8.60 8.18 18.90
C THR A 158 -8.60 8.79 17.51
N GLU A 159 -7.63 9.64 17.21
CA GLU A 159 -7.50 10.25 15.91
C GLU A 159 -7.15 9.21 14.82
N ALA A 160 -6.35 8.19 15.17
CA ALA A 160 -6.05 7.08 14.27
C ALA A 160 -7.32 6.33 13.85
N VAL A 161 -8.19 6.00 14.79
CA VAL A 161 -9.47 5.33 14.51
C VAL A 161 -10.36 6.22 13.65
N ARG A 162 -10.49 7.51 13.94
CA ARG A 162 -11.29 8.44 13.13
C ARG A 162 -10.85 8.47 11.66
N HIS A 163 -9.54 8.54 11.40
CA HIS A 163 -9.00 8.48 10.04
C HIS A 163 -9.24 7.12 9.39
N ALA A 164 -9.07 6.03 10.13
CA ALA A 164 -9.26 4.68 9.61
C ALA A 164 -10.73 4.40 9.28
N GLU A 165 -11.68 4.83 10.10
CA GLU A 165 -13.13 4.76 9.81
C GLU A 165 -13.48 5.54 8.55
N ARG A 166 -12.93 6.77 8.40
CA ARG A 166 -13.12 7.53 7.18
C ARG A 166 -12.54 6.82 5.94
N ALA A 167 -11.40 6.13 6.10
CA ALA A 167 -10.85 5.30 5.03
C ALA A 167 -11.80 4.15 4.66
N VAL A 168 -12.47 3.51 5.63
CA VAL A 168 -13.46 2.44 5.39
C VAL A 168 -14.63 2.96 4.58
N GLU A 169 -15.20 4.11 4.95
CA GLU A 169 -16.30 4.75 4.23
C GLU A 169 -15.92 5.04 2.76
N LEU A 170 -14.76 5.66 2.54
CA LEU A 170 -14.26 5.98 1.20
C LEU A 170 -13.94 4.73 0.38
N ALA A 171 -13.41 3.69 1.02
CA ALA A 171 -13.06 2.44 0.36
C ALA A 171 -14.27 1.64 -0.12
N ALA A 172 -15.45 1.83 0.47
CA ALA A 172 -16.69 1.20 0.02
C ALA A 172 -17.02 1.53 -1.44
N GLY A 173 -16.73 2.77 -1.89
CA GLY A 173 -16.88 3.20 -3.28
C GLY A 173 -15.68 2.91 -4.18
N CYS A 174 -14.58 2.35 -3.63
CA CYS A 174 -13.38 2.07 -4.41
C CYS A 174 -13.49 0.70 -5.12
N PRO A 175 -13.29 0.63 -6.45
CA PRO A 175 -13.36 -0.65 -7.19
C PRO A 175 -12.26 -1.64 -6.78
N SER A 176 -11.14 -1.16 -6.21
CA SER A 176 -9.98 -1.98 -5.89
C SER A 176 -10.16 -2.83 -4.65
N ALA A 177 -10.31 -4.15 -4.83
CA ALA A 177 -10.36 -5.12 -3.73
C ALA A 177 -9.12 -5.02 -2.82
N ARG A 178 -7.93 -4.83 -3.40
CA ARG A 178 -6.69 -4.65 -2.63
C ARG A 178 -6.73 -3.41 -1.73
N HIS A 179 -7.31 -2.28 -2.19
CA HIS A 179 -7.44 -1.08 -1.36
C HIS A 179 -8.45 -1.29 -0.23
N ARG A 180 -9.59 -1.95 -0.51
CA ARG A 180 -10.56 -2.31 0.56
C ARG A 180 -9.92 -3.17 1.64
N VAL A 181 -9.16 -4.21 1.26
CA VAL A 181 -8.46 -5.08 2.24
C VAL A 181 -7.38 -4.30 3.00
N LYS A 182 -6.53 -3.50 2.30
CA LYS A 182 -5.51 -2.67 2.99
C LYS A 182 -6.16 -1.69 3.97
N THR A 183 -7.35 -1.19 3.66
CA THR A 183 -8.10 -0.34 4.59
C THR A 183 -8.45 -1.07 5.89
N GLN A 184 -8.87 -2.33 5.81
CA GLN A 184 -9.14 -3.14 7.02
C GLN A 184 -7.86 -3.40 7.83
N VAL A 185 -6.70 -3.59 7.15
CA VAL A 185 -5.40 -3.69 7.84
C VAL A 185 -5.11 -2.44 8.66
N VAL A 186 -5.30 -1.25 8.07
CA VAL A 186 -5.06 0.03 8.77
C VAL A 186 -6.07 0.23 9.89
N TYR A 187 -7.34 -0.13 9.67
CA TYR A 187 -8.39 -0.01 10.68
C TYR A 187 -8.11 -0.92 11.88
N ALA A 188 -7.76 -2.17 11.66
CA ALA A 188 -7.38 -3.10 12.74
C ALA A 188 -6.18 -2.58 13.54
N ALA A 189 -5.16 -2.04 12.87
CA ALA A 189 -4.00 -1.44 13.54
C ALA A 189 -4.37 -0.18 14.36
N ALA A 190 -5.27 0.67 13.84
CA ALA A 190 -5.77 1.84 14.55
C ALA A 190 -6.57 1.46 15.80
N LEU A 191 -7.46 0.47 15.69
CA LEU A 191 -8.21 -0.09 16.85
C LEU A 191 -7.26 -0.64 17.91
N CYS A 192 -6.22 -1.38 17.49
CA CYS A 192 -5.18 -1.88 18.39
C CYS A 192 -4.47 -0.72 19.11
N SER A 193 -4.07 0.33 18.39
CA SER A 193 -3.45 1.53 18.96
C SER A 193 -4.36 2.29 19.95
N ALA A 194 -5.68 2.20 19.78
CA ALA A 194 -6.68 2.76 20.67
C ALA A 194 -7.03 1.84 21.85
N GLY A 195 -6.41 0.67 21.99
CA GLY A 195 -6.71 -0.32 23.04
C GLY A 195 -7.98 -1.14 22.81
N ARG A 196 -8.64 -1.02 21.65
CA ARG A 196 -9.85 -1.75 21.25
C ARG A 196 -9.50 -3.14 20.68
N ILE A 197 -8.85 -3.98 21.51
CA ILE A 197 -8.16 -5.20 21.04
C ILE A 197 -9.11 -6.23 20.46
N ASP A 198 -10.29 -6.45 21.06
CA ASP A 198 -11.24 -7.46 20.57
C ASP A 198 -11.83 -7.07 19.22
N GLU A 199 -12.10 -5.79 19.01
CA GLU A 199 -12.55 -5.27 17.72
C GLU A 199 -11.42 -5.35 16.66
N ALA A 200 -10.18 -5.04 17.06
CA ALA A 200 -9.02 -5.19 16.20
C ALA A 200 -8.84 -6.63 15.70
N ARG A 201 -9.02 -7.62 16.62
CA ARG A 201 -8.97 -9.05 16.25
C ARG A 201 -10.06 -9.42 15.25
N ALA A 202 -11.30 -9.03 15.50
CA ALA A 202 -12.42 -9.35 14.60
C ALA A 202 -12.18 -8.81 13.19
N VAL A 203 -11.82 -7.53 13.06
CA VAL A 203 -11.52 -6.90 11.77
C VAL A 203 -10.31 -7.56 11.07
N ALA A 204 -9.27 -7.87 11.84
CA ALA A 204 -8.04 -8.48 11.28
C ALA A 204 -8.26 -9.92 10.82
N ASP A 205 -9.04 -10.74 11.53
CA ASP A 205 -9.35 -12.13 11.15
C ASP A 205 -10.17 -12.18 9.85
N ASP A 206 -11.19 -11.31 9.70
CA ASP A 206 -11.98 -11.21 8.49
C ASP A 206 -11.08 -10.79 7.30
N ALA A 207 -10.23 -9.78 7.51
CA ALA A 207 -9.29 -9.32 6.49
C ALA A 207 -8.24 -10.38 6.14
N LEU A 208 -7.74 -11.17 7.10
CA LEU A 208 -6.79 -12.26 6.87
C LEU A 208 -7.37 -13.32 5.93
N SER A 209 -8.63 -13.69 6.16
CA SER A 209 -9.36 -14.64 5.30
C SER A 209 -9.50 -14.11 3.87
N ALA A 210 -9.83 -12.82 3.71
CA ALA A 210 -9.92 -12.18 2.40
C ALA A 210 -8.57 -12.13 1.67
N THR A 211 -7.44 -11.89 2.39
CA THR A 211 -6.11 -11.86 1.75
C THR A 211 -5.71 -13.21 1.15
N ALA A 212 -6.05 -14.31 1.79
CA ALA A 212 -5.77 -15.65 1.29
C ALA A 212 -6.52 -15.91 -0.03
N THR A 213 -7.81 -15.60 -0.07
CA THR A 213 -8.66 -15.76 -1.26
C THR A 213 -8.18 -14.90 -2.43
N LEU A 214 -7.73 -13.65 -2.14
CA LEU A 214 -7.33 -12.68 -3.14
C LEU A 214 -5.84 -12.74 -3.52
N GLY A 215 -5.06 -13.65 -2.94
CA GLY A 215 -3.63 -13.79 -3.22
C GLY A 215 -2.77 -12.58 -2.82
N LEU A 216 -3.18 -11.83 -1.81
CA LEU A 216 -2.54 -10.59 -1.34
C LEU A 216 -1.46 -10.87 -0.29
N VAL A 217 -0.43 -11.61 -0.67
CA VAL A 217 0.63 -12.12 0.23
C VAL A 217 1.24 -11.05 1.16
N PRO A 218 1.58 -9.83 0.71
CA PRO A 218 2.13 -8.81 1.62
C PRO A 218 1.13 -8.35 2.70
N LEU A 219 -0.16 -8.26 2.38
CA LEU A 219 -1.19 -7.89 3.34
C LEU A 219 -1.50 -9.05 4.30
N GLN A 220 -1.44 -10.29 3.81
CA GLN A 220 -1.57 -11.49 4.64
C GLN A 220 -0.44 -11.56 5.68
N TRP A 221 0.80 -11.26 5.26
CA TRP A 221 1.93 -11.15 6.18
C TRP A 221 1.71 -10.10 7.27
N ALA A 222 1.23 -8.92 6.90
CA ALA A 222 0.99 -7.82 7.85
C ALA A 222 -0.10 -8.16 8.87
N LEU A 223 -1.20 -8.77 8.42
CA LEU A 223 -2.29 -9.21 9.30
C LEU A 223 -1.89 -10.34 10.24
N ALA A 224 -1.15 -11.35 9.72
CA ALA A 224 -0.65 -12.42 10.55
C ALA A 224 0.34 -11.91 11.61
N SER A 225 1.13 -10.88 11.31
CA SER A 225 2.00 -10.21 12.29
C SER A 225 1.18 -9.48 13.35
N LEU A 226 0.22 -8.63 12.96
CA LEU A 226 -0.64 -7.88 13.88
C LEU A 226 -1.42 -8.82 14.80
N LEU A 227 -2.06 -9.84 14.25
CA LEU A 227 -2.82 -10.82 15.03
C LEU A 227 -1.91 -11.60 15.99
N GLY A 228 -0.70 -11.97 15.56
CA GLY A 228 0.27 -12.66 16.40
C GLY A 228 0.68 -11.85 17.65
N ASP A 229 0.71 -10.52 17.53
CA ASP A 229 1.06 -9.62 18.64
C ASP A 229 -0.11 -9.42 19.63
N ILE A 230 -1.37 -9.66 19.24
CA ILE A 230 -2.55 -9.40 20.05
C ILE A 230 -3.37 -10.65 20.39
N VAL A 231 -3.00 -11.84 19.91
CA VAL A 231 -3.68 -13.09 20.21
C VAL A 231 -3.26 -13.60 21.60
N GLY A 232 -4.25 -14.10 22.37
CA GLY A 232 -3.98 -14.70 23.69
C GLY A 232 -3.85 -16.22 23.68
N ASP A 233 -4.28 -16.89 22.60
CA ASP A 233 -4.25 -18.34 22.44
C ASP A 233 -2.94 -18.81 21.81
N PRO A 234 -2.13 -19.65 22.49
CA PRO A 234 -0.86 -20.16 21.95
C PRO A 234 -1.00 -20.95 20.65
N ALA A 235 -2.03 -21.79 20.51
CA ALA A 235 -2.25 -22.59 19.31
C ALA A 235 -2.54 -21.68 18.10
N ARG A 236 -3.32 -20.61 18.30
CA ARG A 236 -3.57 -19.61 17.27
C ARG A 236 -2.29 -18.80 16.93
N ALA A 237 -1.48 -18.46 17.93
CA ALA A 237 -0.19 -17.77 17.74
C ALA A 237 0.76 -18.58 16.85
N ASP A 238 0.84 -19.90 17.04
CA ASP A 238 1.65 -20.80 16.21
C ASP A 238 1.15 -20.81 14.76
N GLN A 239 -0.16 -20.88 14.53
CA GLN A 239 -0.77 -20.80 13.20
C GLN A 239 -0.44 -19.47 12.50
N LEU A 240 -0.59 -18.36 13.20
CA LEU A 240 -0.28 -17.01 12.66
C LEU A 240 1.21 -16.87 12.33
N THR A 241 2.08 -17.40 13.17
CA THR A 241 3.53 -17.47 12.91
C THR A 241 3.83 -18.26 11.64
N ALA A 242 3.21 -19.43 11.45
CA ALA A 242 3.38 -20.24 10.25
C ALA A 242 2.91 -19.47 8.98
N ILE A 243 1.76 -18.79 9.03
CA ILE A 243 1.26 -17.97 7.93
C ILE A 243 2.23 -16.84 7.62
N ARG A 244 2.66 -16.07 8.62
CA ARG A 244 3.63 -14.98 8.49
C ARG A 244 4.92 -15.44 7.82
N ASP A 245 5.49 -16.55 8.30
CA ASP A 245 6.75 -17.06 7.80
C ASP A 245 6.63 -17.63 6.38
N ALA A 246 5.52 -18.29 6.05
CA ALA A 246 5.21 -18.73 4.69
C ALA A 246 5.10 -17.54 3.71
N CYS A 247 4.41 -16.47 4.10
CA CYS A 247 4.32 -15.23 3.32
C CYS A 247 5.70 -14.57 3.14
N ALA A 248 6.50 -14.49 4.20
CA ALA A 248 7.85 -13.92 4.14
C ALA A 248 8.76 -14.71 3.18
N GLN A 249 8.67 -16.04 3.20
CA GLN A 249 9.39 -16.89 2.26
C GLN A 249 8.90 -16.71 0.82
N ALA A 250 7.58 -16.62 0.60
CA ALA A 250 7.00 -16.39 -0.72
C ALA A 250 7.50 -15.07 -1.32
N VAL A 251 7.51 -14.00 -0.52
CA VAL A 251 8.06 -12.70 -0.90
C VAL A 251 9.54 -12.80 -1.28
N ARG A 252 10.38 -13.50 -0.49
CA ARG A 252 11.81 -13.69 -0.80
C ARG A 252 12.02 -14.46 -2.10
N ARG A 253 11.31 -15.58 -2.28
CA ARG A 253 11.38 -16.36 -3.53
C ARG A 253 10.94 -15.57 -4.74
N ALA A 254 10.04 -14.61 -4.57
CA ALA A 254 9.55 -13.72 -5.62
C ALA A 254 10.38 -12.43 -5.77
N GLY A 255 11.59 -12.36 -5.21
CA GLY A 255 12.56 -11.26 -5.39
C GLY A 255 12.41 -10.11 -4.41
N GLY A 256 11.59 -10.23 -3.35
CA GLY A 256 11.51 -9.24 -2.28
C GLY A 256 12.67 -9.39 -1.29
N VAL A 257 13.23 -8.25 -0.86
CA VAL A 257 14.32 -8.20 0.13
C VAL A 257 13.89 -7.33 1.30
N TRP A 258 13.65 -7.96 2.44
CA TRP A 258 13.29 -7.25 3.67
C TRP A 258 14.46 -6.40 4.17
N CYS A 259 14.21 -5.13 4.46
CA CYS A 259 15.17 -4.27 5.15
C CYS A 259 15.16 -4.62 6.64
N ARG A 260 16.37 -4.68 7.22
CA ARG A 260 16.57 -4.86 8.66
C ARG A 260 16.72 -3.52 9.32
#